data_e29df72bfecb09a164a55332b6da62e8
#
_entry.id   e29df72bfecb09a164a55332b6da62e8
#
_cell.length_a   1.000
_cell.length_b   1.000
_cell.length_c   1.000
_cell.angle_alpha   90.00
_cell.angle_beta   90.00
_cell.angle_gamma   90.00
#
_symmetry.space_group_name_H-M   'P 1'
#
loop_
_entity.id
_entity.type
_entity.pdbx_description
1 polymer ?
#
loop_
_entity_poly.entity_id
_entity_poly.type
_entity_poly.pdbx_seq_one_letter_code
_entity_poly.pdbx_strand_id
1 'polypeptide(L)'
;MRVASTVLALSSAASGFIHPRQASYNETSPTPNVAAAQYDGSCFYPVPDSKFNLEAYLGTWYQVAGTPFGPTAGARCVTANYSLNDNGTVRVVNTATVGLQTVDIIGTATPVDSAYGAGGAFVVSFPGASSAPGCPGPNYIVQDYAVDWAIVQTQNWSTLYILSRERQPAPASIDAWIDRAVAFGSDATSISKFNQTGCE
;
A
#
# COMPACT_ATOMS: atom_id res chain seq x y z
N MET A 1 24.33 -38.29 77.16
CA MET A 1 23.26 -38.40 76.10
C MET A 1 23.40 -37.21 75.16
N ARG A 2 23.91 -37.46 73.97
CA ARG A 2 24.03 -36.43 72.93
C ARG A 2 22.87 -36.61 71.94
N VAL A 3 22.07 -35.63 71.82
CA VAL A 3 20.94 -35.61 70.84
C VAL A 3 21.49 -34.96 69.57
N ALA A 4 21.45 -35.72 68.47
CA ALA A 4 21.83 -35.25 67.15
C ALA A 4 20.59 -34.65 66.48
N SER A 5 20.66 -33.33 66.15
CA SER A 5 19.62 -32.67 65.37
C SER A 5 19.96 -32.79 63.87
N THR A 6 19.13 -33.49 63.15
CA THR A 6 19.21 -33.61 61.70
C THR A 6 18.52 -32.42 61.05
N VAL A 7 19.26 -31.59 60.34
CA VAL A 7 18.69 -30.49 59.55
C VAL A 7 18.35 -31.01 58.15
N LEU A 8 17.09 -30.98 57.82
CA LEU A 8 16.56 -31.28 56.49
C LEU A 8 16.76 -30.03 55.61
N ALA A 9 17.59 -30.11 54.57
CA ALA A 9 17.69 -29.09 53.57
C ALA A 9 16.57 -29.26 52.52
N LEU A 10 15.64 -28.30 52.46
CA LEU A 10 14.70 -28.20 51.36
C LEU A 10 15.37 -27.53 50.17
N SER A 11 15.60 -28.31 49.10
CA SER A 11 15.97 -27.76 47.81
C SER A 11 14.76 -27.23 47.09
N SER A 12 14.59 -25.91 47.00
CA SER A 12 13.60 -25.25 46.16
C SER A 12 14.04 -25.32 44.70
N ALA A 13 13.31 -26.10 43.91
CA ALA A 13 13.42 -26.08 42.47
C ALA A 13 12.82 -24.77 41.94
N ALA A 14 13.64 -23.89 41.41
CA ALA A 14 13.20 -22.72 40.69
C ALA A 14 12.65 -23.15 39.33
N SER A 15 11.29 -23.15 39.21
CA SER A 15 10.65 -23.28 37.91
C SER A 15 10.90 -22.01 37.09
N GLY A 16 11.83 -22.12 36.14
CA GLY A 16 12.08 -21.08 35.17
C GLY A 16 10.87 -20.93 34.25
N PHE A 17 10.07 -19.93 34.51
CA PHE A 17 9.07 -19.48 33.52
C PHE A 17 9.81 -18.94 32.30
N ILE A 18 9.78 -19.73 31.21
CA ILE A 18 10.22 -19.26 29.90
C ILE A 18 9.15 -18.22 29.45
N HIS A 19 9.43 -16.95 29.65
CA HIS A 19 8.64 -15.89 29.05
C HIS A 19 8.91 -15.96 27.54
N PRO A 20 7.87 -16.09 26.68
CA PRO A 20 8.08 -15.90 25.27
C PRO A 20 8.62 -14.48 25.08
N ARG A 21 9.81 -14.35 24.48
CA ARG A 21 10.34 -13.07 24.05
C ARG A 21 9.29 -12.46 23.14
N GLN A 22 8.64 -11.38 23.59
CA GLN A 22 7.96 -10.47 22.69
C GLN A 22 9.04 -9.93 21.74
N ALA A 23 8.95 -10.35 20.47
CA ALA A 23 9.73 -9.74 19.43
C ALA A 23 9.33 -8.26 19.41
N SER A 24 10.22 -7.40 19.86
CA SER A 24 10.08 -5.96 19.61
C SER A 24 10.16 -5.78 18.10
N TYR A 25 9.05 -5.44 17.49
CA TYR A 25 9.03 -4.97 16.10
C TYR A 25 9.80 -3.64 16.09
N ASN A 26 11.08 -3.72 15.80
CA ASN A 26 11.85 -2.55 15.41
C ASN A 26 11.37 -2.16 14.01
N GLU A 27 11.10 -0.88 13.78
CA GLU A 27 10.74 -0.33 12.46
C GLU A 27 11.78 -0.60 11.36
N THR A 28 12.91 -1.18 11.72
CA THR A 28 14.01 -1.62 10.84
C THR A 28 13.99 -3.13 10.55
N SER A 29 12.94 -3.86 10.94
CA SER A 29 12.84 -5.28 10.55
C SER A 29 12.77 -5.37 9.02
N PRO A 30 13.62 -6.22 8.39
CA PRO A 30 13.55 -6.40 6.95
C PRO A 30 12.13 -6.83 6.57
N THR A 31 11.58 -6.15 5.58
CA THR A 31 10.25 -6.49 5.04
C THR A 31 10.32 -7.95 4.60
N PRO A 32 9.34 -8.80 4.98
CA PRO A 32 9.36 -10.20 4.57
C PRO A 32 9.39 -10.30 3.04
N ASN A 33 10.20 -11.20 2.50
CA ASN A 33 10.34 -11.43 1.06
C ASN A 33 9.08 -11.97 0.37
N VAL A 34 7.98 -12.12 1.12
CA VAL A 34 6.71 -12.62 0.62
C VAL A 34 5.62 -11.62 1.00
N ALA A 35 5.10 -10.92 0.01
CA ALA A 35 3.95 -10.06 0.20
C ALA A 35 2.70 -10.91 0.48
N ALA A 36 1.89 -10.48 1.45
CA ALA A 36 0.59 -11.11 1.67
C ALA A 36 -0.31 -10.88 0.44
N ALA A 37 -0.92 -11.96 -0.05
CA ALA A 37 -1.79 -11.94 -1.22
C ALA A 37 -3.00 -12.84 -1.02
N GLN A 38 -4.10 -12.48 -1.66
CA GLN A 38 -5.30 -13.30 -1.81
C GLN A 38 -5.39 -13.80 -3.25
N TYR A 39 -5.85 -15.03 -3.42
CA TYR A 39 -6.09 -15.63 -4.74
C TYR A 39 -7.57 -15.98 -4.89
N ASP A 40 -8.21 -15.43 -5.92
CA ASP A 40 -9.65 -15.63 -6.17
C ASP A 40 -9.97 -16.76 -7.17
N GLY A 41 -8.97 -17.55 -7.55
CA GLY A 41 -9.08 -18.59 -8.59
C GLY A 41 -8.60 -18.13 -9.97
N SER A 42 -8.40 -16.83 -10.15
CA SER A 42 -7.95 -16.23 -11.42
C SER A 42 -6.71 -15.36 -11.25
N CYS A 43 -6.70 -14.48 -10.25
CA CYS A 43 -5.65 -13.51 -10.04
C CYS A 43 -5.24 -13.43 -8.57
N PHE A 44 -4.01 -12.96 -8.35
CA PHE A 44 -3.52 -12.60 -7.03
C PHE A 44 -3.78 -11.12 -6.75
N TYR A 45 -4.20 -10.82 -5.52
CA TYR A 45 -4.45 -9.47 -5.05
C TYR A 45 -3.63 -9.19 -3.81
N PRO A 46 -2.84 -8.10 -3.77
CA PRO A 46 -2.22 -7.64 -2.53
C PRO A 46 -3.26 -7.49 -1.42
N VAL A 47 -2.88 -7.76 -0.18
CA VAL A 47 -3.75 -7.50 0.97
C VAL A 47 -3.70 -5.99 1.28
N PRO A 48 -4.85 -5.30 1.36
CA PRO A 48 -4.89 -3.89 1.74
C PRO A 48 -4.34 -3.64 3.14
N ASP A 49 -3.80 -2.44 3.38
CA ASP A 49 -3.39 -2.00 4.70
C ASP A 49 -4.60 -1.97 5.66
N SER A 50 -4.48 -2.65 6.79
CA SER A 50 -5.52 -2.75 7.80
C SER A 50 -5.81 -1.41 8.51
N LYS A 51 -4.91 -0.44 8.41
CA LYS A 51 -5.05 0.92 8.96
C LYS A 51 -5.68 1.91 7.98
N PHE A 52 -5.98 1.47 6.75
CA PHE A 52 -6.56 2.34 5.74
C PHE A 52 -7.83 3.02 6.25
N ASN A 53 -7.91 4.32 6.07
CA ASN A 53 -9.07 5.14 6.39
C ASN A 53 -9.46 5.97 5.17
N LEU A 54 -10.66 5.72 4.63
CA LEU A 54 -11.11 6.38 3.41
C LEU A 54 -11.23 7.89 3.58
N GLU A 55 -11.77 8.38 4.69
CA GLU A 55 -11.96 9.82 4.90
C GLU A 55 -10.62 10.56 4.91
N ALA A 56 -9.60 9.99 5.57
CA ALA A 56 -8.25 10.53 5.59
C ALA A 56 -7.56 10.40 4.21
N TYR A 57 -8.01 9.45 3.38
CA TYR A 57 -7.45 9.21 2.04
C TYR A 57 -8.02 10.15 0.98
N LEU A 58 -9.18 10.76 1.20
CA LEU A 58 -9.79 11.71 0.26
C LEU A 58 -8.90 12.94 0.01
N GLY A 59 -9.21 13.69 -1.05
CA GLY A 59 -8.47 14.89 -1.48
C GLY A 59 -7.36 14.58 -2.49
N THR A 60 -6.38 15.47 -2.57
CA THR A 60 -5.35 15.45 -3.61
C THR A 60 -4.13 14.62 -3.20
N TRP A 61 -3.65 13.83 -4.16
CA TRP A 61 -2.42 13.07 -4.12
C TRP A 61 -1.58 13.36 -5.35
N TYR A 62 -0.25 13.37 -5.19
CA TYR A 62 0.72 13.50 -6.26
C TYR A 62 1.39 12.17 -6.50
N GLN A 63 1.33 11.66 -7.74
CA GLN A 63 2.06 10.44 -8.08
C GLN A 63 3.54 10.78 -8.27
N VAL A 64 4.37 10.32 -7.36
CA VAL A 64 5.81 10.62 -7.34
C VAL A 64 6.67 9.50 -7.93
N ALA A 65 6.16 8.27 -7.93
CA ALA A 65 6.76 7.12 -8.61
C ALA A 65 5.70 6.08 -8.98
N GLY A 66 6.07 5.06 -9.75
CA GLY A 66 5.21 3.94 -10.10
C GLY A 66 5.52 3.38 -11.48
N THR A 67 4.66 2.49 -11.95
CA THR A 67 4.75 1.88 -13.27
C THR A 67 4.16 2.82 -14.32
N PRO A 68 4.95 3.36 -15.28
CA PRO A 68 4.40 4.09 -16.42
C PRO A 68 3.54 3.16 -17.28
N PHE A 69 2.35 3.58 -17.64
CA PHE A 69 1.51 2.85 -18.59
C PHE A 69 0.97 3.82 -19.65
N GLY A 70 0.55 3.31 -20.81
CA GLY A 70 0.11 4.07 -21.99
C GLY A 70 -0.14 5.57 -21.78
N PRO A 71 -1.24 5.99 -21.16
CA PRO A 71 -1.57 7.42 -21.00
C PRO A 71 -0.61 8.21 -20.12
N THR A 72 0.16 7.56 -19.23
CA THR A 72 1.10 8.23 -18.32
C THR A 72 2.56 8.09 -18.74
N ALA A 73 2.85 7.37 -19.82
CA ALA A 73 4.20 7.27 -20.36
C ALA A 73 4.69 8.65 -20.82
N GLY A 74 5.76 9.17 -20.17
CA GLY A 74 6.27 10.52 -20.43
C GLY A 74 5.42 11.67 -19.87
N ALA A 75 4.36 11.38 -19.14
CA ALA A 75 3.57 12.39 -18.44
C ALA A 75 4.33 12.98 -17.25
N ARG A 76 4.05 14.24 -16.94
CA ARG A 76 4.48 14.94 -15.74
C ARG A 76 3.29 15.51 -14.99
N CYS A 77 3.50 15.99 -13.79
CA CYS A 77 2.45 16.61 -12.98
C CYS A 77 1.25 15.69 -12.75
N VAL A 78 1.51 14.38 -12.61
CA VAL A 78 0.42 13.40 -12.43
C VAL A 78 -0.15 13.54 -11.03
N THR A 79 -1.46 13.76 -10.96
CA THR A 79 -2.22 13.89 -9.71
C THR A 79 -3.48 13.04 -9.74
N ALA A 80 -3.97 12.70 -8.56
CA ALA A 80 -5.27 12.11 -8.36
C ALA A 80 -6.03 12.90 -7.29
N ASN A 81 -7.30 13.21 -7.53
CA ASN A 81 -8.17 13.82 -6.55
C ASN A 81 -9.36 12.89 -6.28
N TYR A 82 -9.58 12.58 -5.02
CA TYR A 82 -10.63 11.68 -4.57
C TYR A 82 -11.67 12.44 -3.75
N SER A 83 -12.94 12.28 -4.09
CA SER A 83 -14.07 12.82 -3.33
C SER A 83 -15.17 11.79 -3.17
N LEU A 84 -15.78 11.74 -1.99
CA LEU A 84 -16.87 10.82 -1.71
C LEU A 84 -18.16 11.27 -2.42
N ASN A 85 -18.84 10.33 -3.07
CA ASN A 85 -20.17 10.52 -3.63
C ASN A 85 -21.26 10.13 -2.60
N ASP A 86 -22.45 10.65 -2.73
CA ASP A 86 -23.59 10.36 -1.83
C ASP A 86 -23.97 8.87 -1.78
N ASN A 87 -23.63 8.11 -2.82
CA ASN A 87 -23.91 6.66 -2.90
C ASN A 87 -22.78 5.78 -2.32
N GLY A 88 -21.79 6.37 -1.64
CA GLY A 88 -20.67 5.64 -1.03
C GLY A 88 -19.55 5.25 -1.99
N THR A 89 -19.64 5.56 -3.28
CA THR A 89 -18.52 5.44 -4.21
C THR A 89 -17.59 6.66 -4.12
N VAL A 90 -16.39 6.55 -4.69
CA VAL A 90 -15.43 7.65 -4.73
C VAL A 90 -15.29 8.17 -6.16
N ARG A 91 -15.52 9.45 -6.34
CA ARG A 91 -15.18 10.14 -7.59
C ARG A 91 -13.67 10.29 -7.69
N VAL A 92 -13.11 9.90 -8.82
CA VAL A 92 -11.69 9.96 -9.14
C VAL A 92 -11.47 10.97 -10.24
N VAL A 93 -10.62 11.95 -10.02
CA VAL A 93 -10.13 12.86 -11.06
C VAL A 93 -8.62 12.71 -11.16
N ASN A 94 -8.15 12.12 -12.24
CA ASN A 94 -6.72 12.04 -12.50
C ASN A 94 -6.34 13.11 -13.52
N THR A 95 -5.32 13.89 -13.19
CA THR A 95 -4.78 14.94 -14.04
C THR A 95 -3.34 14.61 -14.39
N ALA A 96 -2.94 14.84 -15.63
CA ALA A 96 -1.55 14.70 -16.07
C ALA A 96 -1.23 15.71 -17.15
N THR A 97 0.03 16.14 -17.24
CA THR A 97 0.54 16.95 -18.35
C THR A 97 1.30 16.06 -19.32
N VAL A 98 0.81 15.98 -20.55
CA VAL A 98 1.43 15.25 -21.67
C VAL A 98 1.89 16.26 -22.71
N GLY A 99 3.19 16.38 -22.92
CA GLY A 99 3.75 17.46 -23.72
C GLY A 99 3.45 18.83 -23.10
N LEU A 100 2.64 19.64 -23.80
CA LEU A 100 2.22 20.97 -23.35
C LEU A 100 0.73 21.01 -22.91
N GLN A 101 0.06 19.87 -22.93
CA GLN A 101 -1.38 19.79 -22.61
C GLN A 101 -1.62 19.16 -21.26
N THR A 102 -2.50 19.75 -20.48
CA THR A 102 -3.07 19.12 -19.28
C THR A 102 -4.32 18.36 -19.67
N VAL A 103 -4.39 17.09 -19.24
CA VAL A 103 -5.48 16.17 -19.53
C VAL A 103 -6.06 15.67 -18.22
N ASP A 104 -7.38 15.71 -18.13
CA ASP A 104 -8.13 15.13 -17.01
C ASP A 104 -8.90 13.91 -17.46
N ILE A 105 -8.91 12.87 -16.63
CA ILE A 105 -9.83 11.75 -16.76
C ILE A 105 -10.63 11.59 -15.46
N ILE A 106 -11.93 11.39 -15.62
CA ILE A 106 -12.85 11.27 -14.49
C ILE A 106 -13.40 9.86 -14.45
N GLY A 107 -13.28 9.22 -13.30
CA GLY A 107 -13.76 7.87 -13.06
C GLY A 107 -14.44 7.72 -11.71
N THR A 108 -14.77 6.49 -11.41
CA THR A 108 -15.41 6.10 -10.15
C THR A 108 -14.67 4.92 -9.56
N ALA A 109 -14.34 5.01 -8.26
CA ALA A 109 -13.85 3.88 -7.48
C ALA A 109 -14.99 3.33 -6.63
N THR A 110 -15.29 2.06 -6.82
CA THR A 110 -16.33 1.35 -6.06
C THR A 110 -15.64 0.44 -5.04
N PRO A 111 -15.95 0.57 -3.74
CA PRO A 111 -15.44 -0.37 -2.74
C PRO A 111 -15.83 -1.81 -3.10
N VAL A 112 -14.93 -2.74 -2.88
CA VAL A 112 -15.20 -4.17 -3.11
C VAL A 112 -15.60 -4.88 -1.81
N ASP A 113 -16.07 -6.12 -1.96
CA ASP A 113 -16.40 -7.01 -0.86
C ASP A 113 -15.19 -7.21 0.08
N SER A 114 -15.48 -7.42 1.37
CA SER A 114 -14.50 -7.71 2.42
C SER A 114 -13.67 -8.99 2.15
N ALA A 115 -14.09 -9.84 1.22
CA ALA A 115 -13.32 -11.00 0.77
C ALA A 115 -11.93 -10.61 0.21
N TYR A 116 -11.79 -9.39 -0.30
CA TYR A 116 -10.50 -8.85 -0.78
C TYR A 116 -9.75 -8.02 0.28
N GLY A 117 -10.19 -8.05 1.52
CA GLY A 117 -9.63 -7.30 2.64
C GLY A 117 -10.45 -6.07 3.03
N ALA A 118 -10.21 -5.56 4.23
CA ALA A 118 -11.02 -4.47 4.80
C ALA A 118 -10.59 -3.10 4.25
N GLY A 119 -11.49 -2.40 3.56
CA GLY A 119 -11.49 -0.95 3.39
C GLY A 119 -10.61 -0.36 2.30
N GLY A 120 -9.44 -0.92 1.97
CA GLY A 120 -8.45 -0.34 1.07
C GLY A 120 -8.45 -0.89 -0.37
N ALA A 121 -9.50 -1.61 -0.78
CA ALA A 121 -9.60 -2.23 -2.10
C ALA A 121 -10.81 -1.74 -2.88
N PHE A 122 -10.60 -1.37 -4.16
CA PHE A 122 -11.60 -0.75 -5.01
C PHE A 122 -11.54 -1.29 -6.45
N VAL A 123 -12.67 -1.28 -7.13
CA VAL A 123 -12.73 -1.33 -8.59
C VAL A 123 -12.84 0.10 -9.11
N VAL A 124 -11.78 0.56 -9.77
CA VAL A 124 -11.76 1.87 -10.44
C VAL A 124 -12.13 1.67 -11.90
N SER A 125 -13.10 2.45 -12.37
CA SER A 125 -13.56 2.46 -13.75
C SER A 125 -13.50 3.88 -14.33
N PHE A 126 -13.05 3.97 -15.58
CA PHE A 126 -13.08 5.20 -16.38
C PHE A 126 -13.91 4.97 -17.64
N PRO A 127 -14.62 6.00 -18.16
CA PRO A 127 -15.35 5.90 -19.40
C PRO A 127 -14.43 5.48 -20.55
N GLY A 128 -14.80 4.41 -21.26
CA GLY A 128 -14.04 3.90 -22.40
C GLY A 128 -12.82 3.04 -22.06
N ALA A 129 -12.49 2.85 -20.78
CA ALA A 129 -11.48 1.91 -20.35
C ALA A 129 -12.13 0.54 -20.07
N SER A 130 -11.54 -0.52 -20.60
CA SER A 130 -11.95 -1.88 -20.25
C SER A 130 -11.23 -2.32 -18.97
N SER A 131 -11.93 -3.09 -18.12
CA SER A 131 -11.32 -3.81 -17.01
C SER A 131 -10.29 -4.81 -17.53
N ALA A 132 -9.29 -5.14 -16.71
CA ALA A 132 -8.30 -6.14 -17.05
C ALA A 132 -8.98 -7.49 -17.32
N PRO A 133 -8.81 -8.10 -18.51
CA PRO A 133 -9.45 -9.37 -18.82
C PRO A 133 -9.00 -10.45 -17.83
N GLY A 134 -9.95 -11.21 -17.29
CA GLY A 134 -9.67 -12.39 -16.46
C GLY A 134 -9.43 -12.15 -14.97
N CYS A 135 -9.39 -10.90 -14.50
CA CYS A 135 -9.26 -10.58 -13.08
C CYS A 135 -10.52 -9.85 -12.59
N PRO A 136 -11.48 -10.54 -11.95
CA PRO A 136 -12.76 -9.95 -11.59
C PRO A 136 -12.71 -9.05 -10.33
N GLY A 137 -11.65 -9.16 -9.53
CA GLY A 137 -11.52 -8.45 -8.27
C GLY A 137 -11.03 -7.00 -8.39
N PRO A 138 -10.52 -6.41 -7.30
CA PRO A 138 -10.08 -5.03 -7.27
C PRO A 138 -8.90 -4.77 -8.21
N ASN A 139 -8.91 -3.59 -8.82
CA ASN A 139 -7.81 -3.08 -9.64
C ASN A 139 -7.13 -1.84 -9.02
N TYR A 140 -7.43 -1.55 -7.75
CA TYR A 140 -6.85 -0.48 -6.97
C TYR A 140 -6.82 -0.90 -5.51
N ILE A 141 -5.65 -1.18 -4.97
CA ILE A 141 -5.46 -1.76 -3.65
C ILE A 141 -4.41 -0.95 -2.91
N VAL A 142 -4.82 -0.26 -1.86
CA VAL A 142 -3.91 0.50 -0.98
C VAL A 142 -3.20 -0.51 -0.09
N GLN A 143 -2.05 -1.01 -0.56
CA GLN A 143 -1.31 -2.08 0.10
C GLN A 143 -0.55 -1.60 1.34
N ASP A 144 -0.13 -0.33 1.32
CA ASP A 144 0.58 0.28 2.44
C ASP A 144 0.27 1.77 2.48
N TYR A 145 0.05 2.30 3.68
CA TYR A 145 -0.55 3.61 3.83
C TYR A 145 -0.06 4.33 5.08
N ALA A 146 0.29 5.59 4.89
CA ALA A 146 0.41 6.59 5.94
C ALA A 146 -0.40 7.83 5.56
N VAL A 147 -0.51 8.78 6.47
CA VAL A 147 -1.33 9.99 6.27
C VAL A 147 -0.84 10.85 5.09
N ASP A 148 0.45 10.78 4.77
CA ASP A 148 1.16 11.62 3.81
C ASP A 148 1.70 10.87 2.58
N TRP A 149 1.67 9.54 2.58
CA TRP A 149 2.06 8.72 1.43
C TRP A 149 1.26 7.42 1.34
N ALA A 150 1.23 6.81 0.15
CA ALA A 150 0.58 5.52 -0.07
C ALA A 150 1.27 4.73 -1.19
N ILE A 151 1.32 3.41 -1.02
CA ILE A 151 1.70 2.43 -2.03
C ILE A 151 0.44 1.72 -2.48
N VAL A 152 0.10 1.90 -3.74
CA VAL A 152 -1.11 1.34 -4.33
C VAL A 152 -0.73 0.37 -5.43
N GLN A 153 -1.30 -0.82 -5.39
CA GLN A 153 -1.06 -1.89 -6.34
C GLN A 153 -2.35 -2.25 -7.09
N THR A 154 -2.16 -2.88 -8.23
CA THR A 154 -3.24 -3.57 -8.93
C THR A 154 -3.09 -5.09 -8.73
N GLN A 155 -4.04 -5.86 -9.27
CA GLN A 155 -3.96 -7.32 -9.30
C GLN A 155 -2.62 -7.79 -9.94
N ASN A 156 -2.09 -8.89 -9.45
CA ASN A 156 -0.82 -9.50 -9.88
C ASN A 156 0.38 -8.53 -9.87
N TRP A 157 0.32 -7.45 -9.07
CA TRP A 157 1.34 -6.38 -9.04
C TRP A 157 1.65 -5.79 -10.41
N SER A 158 0.66 -5.79 -11.31
CA SER A 158 0.86 -5.38 -12.71
C SER A 158 1.05 -3.87 -12.89
N THR A 159 0.60 -3.06 -11.93
CA THR A 159 0.79 -1.60 -11.94
C THR A 159 0.96 -1.10 -10.50
N LEU A 160 1.92 -0.21 -10.33
CA LEU A 160 2.24 0.45 -9.06
C LEU A 160 1.97 1.95 -9.16
N TYR A 161 1.38 2.52 -8.10
CA TYR A 161 1.30 3.96 -7.86
C TYR A 161 1.90 4.26 -6.49
N ILE A 162 2.90 5.13 -6.43
CA ILE A 162 3.43 5.70 -5.19
C ILE A 162 2.95 7.14 -5.13
N LEU A 163 2.10 7.39 -4.16
CA LEU A 163 1.40 8.66 -3.97
C LEU A 163 1.95 9.40 -2.76
N SER A 164 2.01 10.72 -2.84
CA SER A 164 2.39 11.60 -1.75
C SER A 164 1.42 12.75 -1.61
N ARG A 165 1.20 13.23 -0.37
CA ARG A 165 0.51 14.50 -0.12
C ARG A 165 1.39 15.70 -0.43
N GLU A 166 2.69 15.52 -0.40
CA GLU A 166 3.64 16.52 -0.82
C GLU A 166 3.97 16.34 -2.31
N ARG A 167 3.89 17.43 -3.09
CA ARG A 167 4.17 17.38 -4.55
C ARG A 167 5.62 17.00 -4.84
N GLN A 168 6.54 17.48 -4.03
CA GLN A 168 7.98 17.26 -4.18
C GLN A 168 8.59 16.81 -2.84
N PRO A 169 8.29 15.58 -2.39
CA PRO A 169 8.92 15.06 -1.18
C PRO A 169 10.43 14.88 -1.39
N ALA A 170 11.17 14.74 -0.30
CA ALA A 170 12.59 14.50 -0.36
C ALA A 170 12.91 13.28 -1.24
N PRO A 171 13.92 13.34 -2.14
CA PRO A 171 14.27 12.22 -3.01
C PRO A 171 14.50 10.90 -2.25
N ALA A 172 15.13 10.98 -1.07
CA ALA A 172 15.35 9.81 -0.23
C ALA A 172 14.05 9.16 0.27
N SER A 173 12.98 9.95 0.49
CA SER A 173 11.66 9.40 0.85
C SER A 173 11.06 8.63 -0.32
N ILE A 174 11.16 9.17 -1.54
CA ILE A 174 10.68 8.46 -2.75
C ILE A 174 11.43 7.15 -2.93
N ASP A 175 12.76 7.15 -2.75
CA ASP A 175 13.59 5.95 -2.87
C ASP A 175 13.19 4.91 -1.82
N ALA A 176 12.98 5.31 -0.57
CA ALA A 176 12.52 4.41 0.49
C ALA A 176 11.13 3.81 0.20
N TRP A 177 10.20 4.57 -0.38
CA TRP A 177 8.88 4.06 -0.78
C TRP A 177 8.97 3.10 -1.98
N ILE A 178 9.90 3.34 -2.92
CA ILE A 178 10.19 2.41 -4.02
C ILE A 178 10.74 1.09 -3.47
N ASP A 179 11.76 1.14 -2.60
CA ASP A 179 12.35 -0.05 -1.97
C ASP A 179 11.28 -0.85 -1.22
N ARG A 180 10.37 -0.15 -0.53
CA ARG A 180 9.26 -0.77 0.17
C ARG A 180 8.26 -1.44 -0.78
N ALA A 181 7.92 -0.79 -1.90
CA ALA A 181 7.04 -1.36 -2.92
C ALA A 181 7.67 -2.62 -3.56
N VAL A 182 8.99 -2.60 -3.81
CA VAL A 182 9.74 -3.77 -4.31
C VAL A 182 9.70 -4.92 -3.29
N ALA A 183 9.88 -4.63 -2.01
CA ALA A 183 9.76 -5.63 -0.96
C ALA A 183 8.34 -6.20 -0.84
N PHE A 184 7.32 -5.46 -1.25
CA PHE A 184 5.93 -5.92 -1.36
C PHE A 184 5.60 -6.63 -2.69
N GLY A 185 6.56 -6.84 -3.56
CA GLY A 185 6.39 -7.66 -4.77
C GLY A 185 6.39 -6.91 -6.10
N SER A 186 6.59 -5.57 -6.10
CA SER A 186 6.70 -4.81 -7.35
C SER A 186 8.00 -5.12 -8.08
N ASP A 187 7.96 -5.17 -9.41
CA ASP A 187 9.16 -5.30 -10.23
C ASP A 187 9.94 -3.98 -10.28
N ALA A 188 11.12 -3.95 -9.66
CA ALA A 188 11.99 -2.78 -9.61
C ALA A 188 12.31 -2.21 -11.00
N THR A 189 12.38 -3.06 -12.03
CA THR A 189 12.73 -2.63 -13.41
C THR A 189 11.60 -1.89 -14.10
N SER A 190 10.37 -2.03 -13.60
CA SER A 190 9.17 -1.37 -14.14
C SER A 190 8.89 -0.01 -13.50
N ILE A 191 9.62 0.38 -12.44
CA ILE A 191 9.32 1.58 -11.67
C ILE A 191 10.06 2.79 -12.22
N SER A 192 9.34 3.90 -12.38
CA SER A 192 9.90 5.20 -12.75
C SER A 192 9.45 6.29 -11.78
N LYS A 193 10.29 7.30 -11.56
CA LYS A 193 9.91 8.53 -10.86
C LYS A 193 9.17 9.47 -11.79
N PHE A 194 8.09 10.08 -11.32
CA PHE A 194 7.31 11.06 -12.08
C PHE A 194 7.81 12.48 -11.78
N ASN A 195 7.93 13.29 -12.84
CA ASN A 195 8.34 14.67 -12.68
C ASN A 195 7.18 15.53 -12.17
N GLN A 196 7.37 16.11 -11.00
CA GLN A 196 6.42 17.04 -10.35
C GLN A 196 6.96 18.48 -10.31
N THR A 197 8.02 18.79 -11.07
CA THR A 197 8.62 20.14 -11.10
C THR A 197 7.88 21.04 -12.12
N GLY A 198 7.66 22.29 -11.74
CA GLY A 198 6.99 23.26 -12.61
C GLY A 198 5.52 22.93 -12.90
N CYS A 199 4.86 22.29 -11.94
CA CYS A 199 3.43 21.95 -11.98
C CYS A 199 2.63 23.02 -11.21
N GLU A 200 1.53 23.48 -11.77
CA GLU A 200 0.59 24.40 -11.14
C GLU A 200 -0.41 23.68 -10.24
#